data_881a0d4e31a3a30c39ca88d7f79f04b9
#
_entry.id   881a0d4e31a3a30c39ca88d7f79f04b9
#
_cell.length_a   1.000
_cell.length_b   1.000
_cell.length_c   1.000
_cell.angle_alpha   90.00
_cell.angle_beta   90.00
_cell.angle_gamma   90.00
#
_symmetry.space_group_name_H-M   'P 1'
#
loop_
_entity.id
_entity.type
_entity.pdbx_description
1 polymer ?
#
loop_
_entity_poly.entity_id
_entity_poly.type
_entity_poly.pdbx_seq_one_letter_code
_entity_poly.pdbx_strand_id
1 'polypeptide(L)'
;MFASDCEAQTNILDTAFPEQALPAGASDLFDGLPEACFRTIEERSKVGDFRAGHVFFRPGQRGEVLFLLEKGQVQTFRMSGPKKLIIAELTAPAVFGEMGCVGPGVYYCCAQAIEPSRIRVISRSDLDALLEQHPTITRRLLDLVSHRFVRVLMDLDATSSRNLIPRLASFLLERADGDLVRNTTHKELAHHLHVYRESATAALGQLKQAGIIEIKRKQIRILHRLRLERAARE
;
A
#
# COMPACT_ATOMS: atom_id res chain seq x y z
N MET A 1 33.77 12.59 -14.76
CA MET A 1 33.38 13.93 -14.33
C MET A 1 31.85 14.00 -14.29
N PHE A 2 31.18 13.01 -13.59
CA PHE A 2 29.71 12.92 -13.41
C PHE A 2 29.35 12.23 -12.11
N ALA A 3 30.08 12.49 -11.03
CA ALA A 3 29.84 11.82 -9.74
C ALA A 3 29.69 12.79 -8.55
N SER A 4 29.57 14.10 -8.77
CA SER A 4 29.56 15.09 -7.65
C SER A 4 28.25 15.84 -7.45
N ASP A 5 27.22 15.64 -8.27
CA ASP A 5 25.98 16.44 -8.18
C ASP A 5 24.80 15.71 -7.50
N CYS A 6 25.02 14.56 -6.87
CA CYS A 6 23.95 13.77 -6.24
C CYS A 6 23.84 13.96 -4.72
N GLU A 7 24.68 14.81 -4.09
CA GLU A 7 24.70 14.98 -2.62
C GLU A 7 23.95 16.21 -2.09
N ALA A 8 23.38 17.03 -2.95
CA ALA A 8 22.64 18.23 -2.55
C ALA A 8 21.11 18.17 -2.81
N GLN A 9 20.56 17.00 -3.15
CA GLN A 9 19.11 16.83 -3.19
C GLN A 9 18.64 16.52 -1.77
N THR A 10 18.06 17.53 -1.13
CA THR A 10 17.22 17.42 0.05
C THR A 10 16.37 16.16 -0.09
N ASN A 11 16.52 15.24 0.86
CA ASN A 11 15.82 13.97 0.89
C ASN A 11 14.31 14.25 0.89
N ILE A 12 13.67 14.14 -0.26
CA ILE A 12 12.22 14.38 -0.44
C ILE A 12 11.39 13.48 0.50
N LEU A 13 12.01 12.43 1.03
CA LEU A 13 11.41 11.50 1.97
C LEU A 13 11.46 11.97 3.43
N ASP A 14 12.26 13.01 3.76
CA ASP A 14 12.27 13.66 5.09
C ASP A 14 11.15 14.72 5.25
N THR A 15 10.49 15.11 4.17
CA THR A 15 9.20 15.77 4.27
C THR A 15 8.19 14.70 4.64
N ALA A 16 7.90 14.59 5.96
CA ALA A 16 6.76 13.84 6.45
C ALA A 16 5.55 14.20 5.57
N PHE A 17 5.10 13.26 4.73
CA PHE A 17 3.83 13.41 4.03
C PHE A 17 2.80 13.62 5.13
N PRO A 18 2.10 14.75 5.18
CA PRO A 18 1.13 14.98 6.23
C PRO A 18 0.10 13.86 6.13
N GLU A 19 -0.06 13.12 7.21
CA GLU A 19 -0.97 11.97 7.33
C GLU A 19 -2.42 12.35 6.97
N GLN A 20 -2.71 13.66 6.95
CA GLN A 20 -3.99 14.27 6.61
C GLN A 20 -4.18 14.60 5.12
N ALA A 21 -3.16 14.43 4.27
CA ALA A 21 -3.20 14.87 2.86
C ALA A 21 -3.59 13.78 1.87
N LEU A 22 -3.87 12.55 2.32
CA LEU A 22 -4.35 11.48 1.44
C LEU A 22 -5.88 11.38 1.57
N PRO A 23 -6.66 11.92 0.61
CA PRO A 23 -8.10 11.78 0.63
C PRO A 23 -8.46 10.28 0.60
N ALA A 24 -9.20 9.84 1.60
CA ALA A 24 -9.56 8.44 1.78
C ALA A 24 -10.64 7.96 0.79
N GLY A 25 -11.16 8.85 -0.05
CA GLY A 25 -12.32 8.56 -0.90
C GLY A 25 -12.27 9.25 -2.26
N ALA A 26 -13.08 8.76 -3.14
CA ALA A 26 -13.25 9.20 -4.52
C ALA A 26 -14.06 10.51 -4.64
N SER A 27 -14.28 11.26 -3.58
CA SER A 27 -14.85 12.60 -3.66
C SER A 27 -14.11 13.45 -4.69
N ASP A 28 -12.80 13.23 -4.86
CA ASP A 28 -11.97 13.99 -5.79
C ASP A 28 -12.10 13.58 -7.27
N LEU A 29 -12.54 12.35 -7.59
CA LEU A 29 -12.63 11.93 -8.99
C LEU A 29 -13.72 12.70 -9.75
N PHE A 30 -14.83 13.01 -9.09
CA PHE A 30 -15.99 13.67 -9.71
C PHE A 30 -16.24 15.07 -9.15
N ASP A 31 -15.58 15.48 -8.06
CA ASP A 31 -15.80 16.75 -7.40
C ASP A 31 -15.35 17.94 -8.29
N GLY A 32 -16.25 18.89 -8.53
CA GLY A 32 -15.95 20.07 -9.36
C GLY A 32 -15.67 19.76 -10.84
N LEU A 33 -16.14 18.61 -11.36
CA LEU A 33 -16.16 18.38 -12.80
C LEU A 33 -17.14 19.34 -13.48
N PRO A 34 -16.88 19.76 -14.72
CA PRO A 34 -17.85 20.51 -15.52
C PRO A 34 -19.17 19.73 -15.66
N GLU A 35 -20.31 20.44 -15.66
CA GLU A 35 -21.63 19.83 -15.75
C GLU A 35 -21.79 18.92 -16.99
N ALA A 36 -21.12 19.25 -18.08
CA ALA A 36 -21.06 18.42 -19.29
C ALA A 36 -20.49 17.02 -19.03
N CYS A 37 -19.47 16.90 -18.15
CA CYS A 37 -18.89 15.63 -17.75
C CYS A 37 -19.89 14.79 -16.94
N PHE A 38 -20.62 15.42 -16.02
CA PHE A 38 -21.65 14.72 -15.22
C PHE A 38 -22.74 14.17 -16.11
N ARG A 39 -23.26 14.94 -17.05
CA ARG A 39 -24.27 14.47 -18.00
C ARG A 39 -23.79 13.27 -18.80
N THR A 40 -22.55 13.32 -19.33
CA THR A 40 -21.99 12.19 -20.09
C THR A 40 -21.84 10.95 -19.22
N ILE A 41 -21.46 11.10 -17.92
CA ILE A 41 -21.39 10.00 -16.97
C ILE A 41 -22.79 9.41 -16.72
N GLU A 42 -23.80 10.27 -16.52
CA GLU A 42 -25.19 9.83 -16.28
C GLU A 42 -25.75 9.07 -17.48
N GLU A 43 -25.54 9.56 -18.70
CA GLU A 43 -26.01 8.93 -19.94
C GLU A 43 -25.35 7.58 -20.20
N ARG A 44 -24.08 7.39 -19.79
CA ARG A 44 -23.27 6.19 -20.03
C ARG A 44 -23.17 5.23 -18.85
N SER A 45 -23.97 5.43 -17.83
CA SER A 45 -23.92 4.61 -16.61
C SER A 45 -25.28 4.13 -16.18
N LYS A 46 -25.29 3.08 -15.37
CA LYS A 46 -26.51 2.54 -14.75
C LYS A 46 -26.39 2.62 -13.23
N VAL A 47 -27.47 2.97 -12.58
CA VAL A 47 -27.53 3.02 -11.12
C VAL A 47 -28.35 1.84 -10.59
N GLY A 48 -27.86 1.20 -9.53
CA GLY A 48 -28.55 0.11 -8.84
C GLY A 48 -28.41 0.21 -7.32
N ASP A 49 -29.41 -0.32 -6.62
CA ASP A 49 -29.38 -0.47 -5.17
C ASP A 49 -29.08 -1.94 -4.83
N PHE A 50 -28.10 -2.15 -3.96
CA PHE A 50 -27.59 -3.47 -3.61
C PHE A 50 -27.69 -3.69 -2.10
N ARG A 51 -28.05 -4.91 -1.70
CA ARG A 51 -28.15 -5.28 -0.28
C ARG A 51 -26.76 -5.53 0.31
N ALA A 52 -26.63 -5.41 1.62
CA ALA A 52 -25.45 -5.91 2.34
C ALA A 52 -25.16 -7.37 1.98
N GLY A 53 -23.89 -7.70 1.82
CA GLY A 53 -23.43 -9.01 1.39
C GLY A 53 -23.31 -9.19 -0.13
N HIS A 54 -23.85 -8.28 -0.97
CA HIS A 54 -23.72 -8.37 -2.42
C HIS A 54 -22.26 -8.31 -2.85
N VAL A 55 -21.82 -9.26 -3.68
CA VAL A 55 -20.45 -9.33 -4.21
C VAL A 55 -20.44 -8.79 -5.64
N PHE A 56 -19.72 -7.71 -5.87
CA PHE A 56 -19.62 -7.05 -7.17
C PHE A 56 -18.67 -7.78 -8.11
N PHE A 57 -17.53 -8.24 -7.61
CA PHE A 57 -16.56 -9.02 -8.36
C PHE A 57 -15.68 -9.88 -7.46
N ARG A 58 -15.01 -10.85 -8.07
CA ARG A 58 -14.06 -11.78 -7.44
C ARG A 58 -12.71 -11.74 -8.15
N PRO A 59 -11.60 -12.18 -7.48
CA PRO A 59 -10.29 -12.28 -8.13
C PRO A 59 -10.33 -13.13 -9.39
N GLY A 60 -9.66 -12.67 -10.45
CA GLY A 60 -9.56 -13.36 -11.73
C GLY A 60 -10.73 -13.13 -12.69
N GLN A 61 -11.82 -12.51 -12.24
CA GLN A 61 -12.88 -12.08 -13.15
C GLN A 61 -12.41 -10.92 -14.05
N ARG A 62 -12.95 -10.83 -15.27
CA ARG A 62 -12.63 -9.74 -16.20
C ARG A 62 -13.04 -8.39 -15.61
N GLY A 63 -12.14 -7.43 -15.71
CA GLY A 63 -12.32 -6.06 -15.24
C GLY A 63 -13.04 -5.22 -16.28
N GLU A 64 -14.32 -5.48 -16.50
CA GLU A 64 -15.12 -4.82 -17.54
C GLU A 64 -15.95 -3.65 -17.01
N VAL A 65 -15.86 -3.38 -15.71
CA VAL A 65 -16.75 -2.42 -15.04
C VAL A 65 -15.99 -1.60 -13.99
N LEU A 66 -16.24 -0.29 -14.01
CA LEU A 66 -15.89 0.64 -12.94
C LEU A 66 -17.14 0.89 -12.09
N PHE A 67 -16.98 0.93 -10.79
CA PHE A 67 -18.05 1.13 -9.82
C PHE A 67 -17.86 2.44 -9.08
N LEU A 68 -18.93 3.24 -8.99
CA LEU A 68 -19.02 4.46 -8.21
C LEU A 68 -19.98 4.23 -7.06
N LEU A 69 -19.47 4.27 -5.85
CA LEU A 69 -20.25 4.16 -4.62
C LEU A 69 -20.87 5.52 -4.30
N GLU A 70 -22.18 5.66 -4.53
CA GLU A 70 -22.93 6.90 -4.27
C GLU A 70 -23.46 6.98 -2.83
N LYS A 71 -23.81 5.82 -2.26
CA LYS A 71 -24.26 5.68 -0.84
C LYS A 71 -23.84 4.33 -0.30
N GLY A 72 -23.61 4.25 1.00
CA GLY A 72 -23.31 3.01 1.70
C GLY A 72 -21.81 2.75 1.84
N GLN A 73 -21.46 1.47 2.04
CA GLN A 73 -20.08 1.04 2.27
C GLN A 73 -19.76 -0.26 1.54
N VAL A 74 -18.56 -0.32 0.96
CA VAL A 74 -18.04 -1.48 0.24
C VAL A 74 -16.67 -1.85 0.83
N GLN A 75 -16.43 -3.13 1.03
CA GLN A 75 -15.15 -3.68 1.46
C GLN A 75 -14.48 -4.39 0.30
N THR A 76 -13.21 -4.10 0.07
CA THR A 76 -12.34 -4.89 -0.82
C THR A 76 -11.43 -5.79 0.00
N PHE A 77 -11.31 -7.06 -0.39
CA PHE A 77 -10.56 -8.04 0.38
C PHE A 77 -10.02 -9.20 -0.48
N ARG A 78 -9.03 -9.92 0.05
CA ARG A 78 -8.57 -11.21 -0.46
C ARG A 78 -8.73 -12.30 0.59
N MET A 79 -8.92 -13.53 0.11
CA MET A 79 -8.83 -14.73 0.95
C MET A 79 -7.45 -15.34 0.84
N SER A 80 -6.84 -15.68 1.98
CA SER A 80 -5.61 -16.46 2.07
C SER A 80 -5.89 -17.68 2.95
N GLY A 81 -6.28 -18.77 2.32
CA GLY A 81 -6.88 -19.90 3.02
C GLY A 81 -8.16 -19.46 3.76
N PRO A 82 -8.31 -19.74 5.06
CA PRO A 82 -9.47 -19.33 5.86
C PRO A 82 -9.42 -17.86 6.30
N LYS A 83 -8.29 -17.17 6.13
CA LYS A 83 -8.10 -15.79 6.59
C LYS A 83 -8.55 -14.79 5.53
N LYS A 84 -9.37 -13.82 5.95
CA LYS A 84 -9.80 -12.67 5.15
C LYS A 84 -8.82 -11.52 5.38
N LEU A 85 -8.13 -11.08 4.32
CA LEU A 85 -7.28 -9.89 4.33
C LEU A 85 -8.08 -8.73 3.74
N ILE A 86 -8.45 -7.78 4.57
CA ILE A 86 -9.09 -6.53 4.14
C ILE A 86 -8.04 -5.66 3.48
N ILE A 87 -8.32 -5.20 2.26
CA ILE A 87 -7.45 -4.29 1.51
C ILE A 87 -7.91 -2.84 1.74
N ALA A 88 -9.23 -2.59 1.64
CA ALA A 88 -9.80 -1.29 1.92
C ALA A 88 -11.27 -1.41 2.33
N GLU A 89 -11.70 -0.47 3.17
CA GLU A 89 -13.10 -0.17 3.46
C GLU A 89 -13.42 1.19 2.86
N LEU A 90 -14.38 1.21 1.96
CA LEU A 90 -14.74 2.38 1.17
C LEU A 90 -16.11 2.87 1.63
N THR A 91 -16.16 4.11 2.09
CA THR A 91 -17.41 4.81 2.41
C THR A 91 -17.74 5.76 1.26
N ALA A 92 -19.01 5.89 0.93
CA ALA A 92 -19.47 6.80 -0.11
C ALA A 92 -19.16 8.27 0.23
N PRO A 93 -18.78 9.11 -0.78
CA PRO A 93 -18.55 8.75 -2.18
C PRO A 93 -17.21 8.04 -2.40
N ALA A 94 -17.16 7.00 -3.23
CA ALA A 94 -15.94 6.26 -3.52
C ALA A 94 -15.96 5.58 -4.90
N VAL A 95 -14.77 5.29 -5.45
CA VAL A 95 -14.61 4.52 -6.70
C VAL A 95 -13.92 3.20 -6.38
N PHE A 96 -14.35 2.11 -7.02
CA PHE A 96 -13.69 0.82 -6.91
C PHE A 96 -13.80 0.01 -8.22
N GLY A 97 -12.92 -1.00 -8.36
CA GLY A 97 -12.83 -1.80 -9.58
C GLY A 97 -11.95 -1.18 -10.67
N GLU A 98 -11.38 0.01 -10.45
CA GLU A 98 -10.53 0.74 -11.39
C GLU A 98 -9.29 -0.06 -11.80
N MET A 99 -8.65 -0.78 -10.87
CA MET A 99 -7.46 -1.57 -11.17
C MET A 99 -7.73 -2.69 -12.18
N GLY A 100 -8.92 -3.29 -12.13
CA GLY A 100 -9.35 -4.28 -13.11
C GLY A 100 -9.81 -3.65 -14.42
N CYS A 101 -10.54 -2.55 -14.35
CA CYS A 101 -11.15 -1.89 -15.49
C CYS A 101 -10.14 -1.12 -16.35
N VAL A 102 -9.18 -0.43 -15.74
CA VAL A 102 -8.17 0.40 -16.43
C VAL A 102 -6.87 -0.36 -16.66
N GLY A 103 -6.49 -1.24 -15.75
CA GLY A 103 -5.21 -1.95 -15.73
C GLY A 103 -5.21 -3.27 -16.54
N PRO A 104 -4.75 -4.39 -15.95
CA PRO A 104 -4.51 -5.64 -16.66
C PRO A 104 -5.78 -6.38 -17.11
N GLY A 105 -6.96 -5.80 -16.93
CA GLY A 105 -8.24 -6.37 -17.39
C GLY A 105 -8.80 -7.47 -16.50
N VAL A 106 -8.30 -7.63 -15.27
CA VAL A 106 -8.83 -8.58 -14.28
C VAL A 106 -8.88 -7.96 -12.89
N TYR A 107 -9.89 -8.32 -12.11
CA TYR A 107 -9.94 -7.89 -10.72
C TYR A 107 -8.96 -8.71 -9.86
N TYR A 108 -8.25 -8.02 -9.01
CA TYR A 108 -7.24 -8.61 -8.13
C TYR A 108 -7.81 -9.11 -6.79
N CYS A 109 -8.95 -8.58 -6.35
CA CYS A 109 -9.58 -8.84 -5.06
C CYS A 109 -11.07 -9.10 -5.20
N CYS A 110 -11.76 -9.41 -4.10
CA CYS A 110 -13.20 -9.34 -4.00
C CYS A 110 -13.63 -7.92 -3.63
N ALA A 111 -14.81 -7.48 -4.11
CA ALA A 111 -15.51 -6.32 -3.58
C ALA A 111 -16.91 -6.72 -3.14
N GLN A 112 -17.31 -6.31 -1.93
CA GLN A 112 -18.58 -6.69 -1.32
C GLN A 112 -19.19 -5.51 -0.57
N ALA A 113 -20.48 -5.28 -0.76
CA ALA A 113 -21.26 -4.34 0.07
C ALA A 113 -21.31 -4.84 1.51
N ILE A 114 -20.94 -4.00 2.48
CA ILE A 114 -21.05 -4.33 3.92
C ILE A 114 -22.32 -3.77 4.54
N GLU A 115 -22.94 -2.81 3.88
CA GLU A 115 -24.30 -2.30 4.19
C GLU A 115 -25.08 -2.05 2.89
N PRO A 116 -26.39 -1.73 2.94
CA PRO A 116 -27.16 -1.36 1.75
C PRO A 116 -26.50 -0.20 1.02
N SER A 117 -26.20 -0.39 -0.26
CA SER A 117 -25.36 0.52 -1.01
C SER A 117 -25.97 0.86 -2.37
N ARG A 118 -25.86 2.12 -2.78
CA ARG A 118 -26.24 2.62 -4.10
C ARG A 118 -24.99 2.79 -4.95
N ILE A 119 -24.96 2.10 -6.08
CA ILE A 119 -23.80 1.99 -6.94
C ILE A 119 -24.15 2.44 -8.34
N ARG A 120 -23.33 3.30 -8.93
CA ARG A 120 -23.32 3.61 -10.34
C ARG A 120 -22.27 2.75 -11.04
N VAL A 121 -22.63 2.18 -12.19
CA VAL A 121 -21.85 1.20 -12.93
C VAL A 121 -21.53 1.76 -14.30
N ILE A 122 -20.23 1.80 -14.63
CA ILE A 122 -19.73 2.27 -15.93
C ILE A 122 -19.02 1.11 -16.61
N SER A 123 -19.40 0.77 -17.85
CA SER A 123 -18.69 -0.25 -18.61
C SER A 123 -17.30 0.22 -19.00
N ARG A 124 -16.37 -0.71 -19.27
CA ARG A 124 -15.02 -0.37 -19.73
C ARG A 124 -15.05 0.48 -21.00
N SER A 125 -15.90 0.12 -21.98
CA SER A 125 -16.03 0.87 -23.23
C SER A 125 -16.55 2.31 -23.02
N ASP A 126 -17.51 2.48 -22.10
CA ASP A 126 -18.01 3.82 -21.75
C ASP A 126 -16.97 4.63 -20.96
N LEU A 127 -16.20 3.96 -20.08
CA LEU A 127 -15.09 4.60 -19.38
C LEU A 127 -14.01 5.05 -20.35
N ASP A 128 -13.59 4.20 -21.29
CA ASP A 128 -12.59 4.56 -22.29
C ASP A 128 -13.03 5.79 -23.09
N ALA A 129 -14.30 5.83 -23.54
CA ALA A 129 -14.86 7.00 -24.21
C ALA A 129 -14.90 8.26 -23.33
N LEU A 130 -15.21 8.11 -22.03
CA LEU A 130 -15.18 9.23 -21.08
C LEU A 130 -13.75 9.78 -20.88
N LEU A 131 -12.76 8.89 -20.77
CA LEU A 131 -11.36 9.25 -20.59
C LEU A 131 -10.80 10.01 -21.81
N GLU A 132 -11.19 9.62 -23.02
CA GLU A 132 -10.82 10.29 -24.26
C GLU A 132 -11.47 11.66 -24.38
N GLN A 133 -12.77 11.77 -24.06
CA GLN A 133 -13.53 13.02 -24.19
C GLN A 133 -13.21 14.03 -23.08
N HIS A 134 -12.80 13.55 -21.90
CA HIS A 134 -12.62 14.37 -20.72
C HIS A 134 -11.24 14.12 -20.05
N PRO A 135 -10.16 14.73 -20.55
CA PRO A 135 -8.80 14.55 -19.99
C PRO A 135 -8.68 14.87 -18.50
N THR A 136 -9.57 15.72 -17.97
CA THR A 136 -9.64 16.02 -16.53
C THR A 136 -9.98 14.78 -15.70
N ILE A 137 -10.90 13.93 -16.20
CA ILE A 137 -11.25 12.64 -15.52
C ILE A 137 -10.04 11.72 -15.55
N THR A 138 -9.34 11.63 -16.69
CA THR A 138 -8.11 10.82 -16.83
C THR A 138 -7.05 11.25 -15.82
N ARG A 139 -6.80 12.55 -15.66
CA ARG A 139 -5.83 13.08 -14.71
C ARG A 139 -6.21 12.69 -13.27
N ARG A 140 -7.47 12.87 -12.88
CA ARG A 140 -7.95 12.53 -11.53
C ARG A 140 -7.92 11.04 -11.25
N LEU A 141 -8.23 10.21 -12.25
CA LEU A 141 -8.12 8.75 -12.11
C LEU A 141 -6.66 8.34 -11.90
N LEU A 142 -5.71 8.97 -12.60
CA LEU A 142 -4.29 8.76 -12.39
C LEU A 142 -3.86 9.19 -10.98
N ASP A 143 -4.31 10.33 -10.51
CA ASP A 143 -4.02 10.83 -9.16
C ASP A 143 -4.59 9.86 -8.10
N LEU A 144 -5.82 9.36 -8.27
CA LEU A 144 -6.43 8.35 -7.40
C LEU A 144 -5.59 7.06 -7.31
N VAL A 145 -5.18 6.52 -8.46
CA VAL A 145 -4.35 5.30 -8.51
C VAL A 145 -2.98 5.55 -7.88
N SER A 146 -2.38 6.71 -8.13
CA SER A 146 -1.09 7.09 -7.54
C SER A 146 -1.16 7.19 -6.02
N HIS A 147 -2.21 7.82 -5.47
CA HIS A 147 -2.44 7.88 -4.02
C HIS A 147 -2.64 6.49 -3.40
N ARG A 148 -3.40 5.61 -4.05
CA ARG A 148 -3.57 4.22 -3.59
C ARG A 148 -2.26 3.46 -3.59
N PHE A 149 -1.43 3.65 -4.61
CA PHE A 149 -0.12 3.03 -4.71
C PHE A 149 0.82 3.51 -3.60
N VAL A 150 0.89 4.83 -3.34
CA VAL A 150 1.69 5.39 -2.23
C VAL A 150 1.25 4.82 -0.88
N ARG A 151 -0.07 4.69 -0.66
CA ARG A 151 -0.58 4.07 0.57
C ARG A 151 -0.10 2.62 0.74
N VAL A 152 -0.17 1.82 -0.33
CA VAL A 152 0.35 0.43 -0.30
C VAL A 152 1.84 0.40 0.04
N LEU A 153 2.65 1.32 -0.50
CA LEU A 153 4.06 1.43 -0.16
C LEU A 153 4.27 1.76 1.32
N MET A 154 3.49 2.71 1.87
CA MET A 154 3.53 3.05 3.31
C MET A 154 3.16 1.86 4.20
N ASP A 155 2.13 1.10 3.83
CA ASP A 155 1.69 -0.11 4.54
C ASP A 155 2.76 -1.22 4.49
N LEU A 156 3.45 -1.37 3.36
CA LEU A 156 4.59 -2.28 3.22
C LEU A 156 5.75 -1.87 4.13
N ASP A 157 6.07 -0.58 4.17
CA ASP A 157 7.13 -0.06 5.06
C ASP A 157 6.78 -0.29 6.53
N ALA A 158 5.54 0.00 6.94
CA ALA A 158 5.05 -0.25 8.29
C ALA A 158 5.12 -1.74 8.67
N THR A 159 4.75 -2.62 7.74
CA THR A 159 4.79 -4.08 7.93
C THR A 159 6.23 -4.59 7.98
N SER A 160 7.10 -4.10 7.10
CA SER A 160 8.54 -4.42 7.10
C SER A 160 9.21 -4.00 8.41
N SER A 161 8.83 -2.83 8.94
CA SER A 161 9.36 -2.32 10.21
C SER A 161 8.88 -3.13 11.42
N ARG A 162 7.62 -3.59 11.43
CA ARG A 162 7.06 -4.42 12.52
C ARG A 162 7.75 -5.79 12.63
N ASN A 163 8.15 -6.38 11.51
CA ASN A 163 8.83 -7.67 11.47
C ASN A 163 10.36 -7.53 11.37
N LEU A 164 10.91 -6.33 11.60
CA LEU A 164 12.32 -6.08 11.38
C LEU A 164 13.19 -6.71 12.47
N ILE A 165 12.75 -6.72 13.73
CA ILE A 165 13.50 -7.32 14.84
C ILE A 165 13.72 -8.81 14.63
N PRO A 166 12.69 -9.65 14.33
CA PRO A 166 12.87 -11.06 14.01
C PRO A 166 13.84 -11.29 12.85
N ARG A 167 13.69 -10.55 11.77
CA ARG A 167 14.55 -10.68 10.57
C ARG A 167 16.00 -10.28 10.86
N LEU A 168 16.19 -9.19 11.61
CA LEU A 168 17.51 -8.74 12.08
C LEU A 168 18.15 -9.78 13.00
N ALA A 169 17.39 -10.34 13.94
CA ALA A 169 17.88 -11.37 14.86
C ALA A 169 18.30 -12.64 14.10
N SER A 170 17.49 -13.13 13.15
CA SER A 170 17.82 -14.25 12.27
C SER A 170 19.11 -13.98 11.47
N PHE A 171 19.20 -12.81 10.86
CA PHE A 171 20.39 -12.43 10.10
C PHE A 171 21.66 -12.41 10.97
N LEU A 172 21.58 -11.87 12.20
CA LEU A 172 22.72 -11.83 13.08
C LEU A 172 23.14 -13.24 13.53
N LEU A 173 22.18 -14.15 13.78
CA LEU A 173 22.46 -15.55 14.14
C LEU A 173 23.12 -16.33 13.00
N GLU A 174 22.64 -16.14 11.76
CA GLU A 174 23.19 -16.81 10.58
C GLU A 174 24.62 -16.34 10.24
N ARG A 175 24.92 -15.05 10.48
CA ARG A 175 26.23 -14.46 10.15
C ARG A 175 27.24 -14.51 11.29
N ALA A 176 26.83 -14.92 12.47
CA ALA A 176 27.69 -14.97 13.64
C ALA A 176 28.70 -16.12 13.55
N ASP A 177 29.99 -15.77 13.66
CA ASP A 177 31.08 -16.69 13.95
C ASP A 177 31.24 -16.74 15.47
N GLY A 178 30.74 -17.80 16.12
CA GLY A 178 30.48 -17.83 17.57
C GLY A 178 29.45 -16.74 17.94
N ASP A 179 29.87 -15.79 18.77
CA ASP A 179 29.02 -14.68 19.20
C ASP A 179 29.38 -13.35 18.53
N LEU A 180 30.10 -13.39 17.41
CA LEU A 180 30.61 -12.19 16.76
C LEU A 180 30.24 -12.11 15.29
N VAL A 181 29.48 -11.07 14.90
CA VAL A 181 29.22 -10.68 13.52
C VAL A 181 30.22 -9.61 13.10
N ARG A 182 31.08 -9.92 12.13
CA ARG A 182 32.15 -9.06 11.65
C ARG A 182 31.82 -8.37 10.34
N ASN A 183 32.50 -7.26 10.06
CA ASN A 183 32.44 -6.54 8.77
C ASN A 183 31.03 -6.17 8.33
N THR A 184 30.14 -5.85 9.27
CA THR A 184 28.76 -5.51 8.98
C THR A 184 28.52 -4.04 9.34
N THR A 185 28.07 -3.28 8.36
CA THR A 185 27.67 -1.87 8.53
C THR A 185 26.14 -1.76 8.55
N HIS A 186 25.61 -0.68 9.13
CA HIS A 186 24.18 -0.40 9.11
C HIS A 186 23.61 -0.28 7.68
N LYS A 187 24.41 0.18 6.71
CA LYS A 187 24.04 0.26 5.31
C LYS A 187 23.92 -1.12 4.67
N GLU A 188 24.84 -2.03 4.93
CA GLU A 188 24.77 -3.42 4.44
C GLU A 188 23.62 -4.19 5.07
N LEU A 189 23.39 -4.01 6.38
CA LEU A 189 22.23 -4.57 7.07
C LEU A 189 20.92 -4.10 6.44
N ALA A 190 20.78 -2.80 6.22
CA ALA A 190 19.61 -2.22 5.59
C ALA A 190 19.37 -2.80 4.19
N HIS A 191 20.43 -2.95 3.40
CA HIS A 191 20.36 -3.56 2.07
C HIS A 191 19.92 -5.04 2.13
N HIS A 192 20.49 -5.84 3.03
CA HIS A 192 20.13 -7.26 3.18
C HIS A 192 18.72 -7.47 3.72
N LEU A 193 18.27 -6.59 4.61
CA LEU A 193 16.94 -6.65 5.19
C LEU A 193 15.89 -5.94 4.34
N HIS A 194 16.27 -5.31 3.21
CA HIS A 194 15.40 -4.54 2.34
C HIS A 194 14.59 -3.49 3.11
N VAL A 195 15.29 -2.70 3.94
CA VAL A 195 14.72 -1.61 4.74
C VAL A 195 15.60 -0.37 4.65
N TYR A 196 15.09 0.77 5.09
CA TYR A 196 15.88 1.99 5.21
C TYR A 196 16.97 1.85 6.28
N ARG A 197 18.08 2.56 6.09
CA ARG A 197 19.22 2.56 7.02
C ARG A 197 18.81 2.99 8.44
N GLU A 198 17.93 3.97 8.53
CA GLU A 198 17.35 4.52 9.77
C GLU A 198 16.57 3.45 10.52
N SER A 199 15.74 2.67 9.82
CA SER A 199 14.97 1.54 10.38
C SER A 199 15.91 0.45 10.91
N ALA A 200 16.92 0.05 10.13
CA ALA A 200 17.94 -0.91 10.58
C ALA A 200 18.72 -0.39 11.81
N THR A 201 19.05 0.91 11.84
CA THR A 201 19.72 1.54 12.98
C THR A 201 18.84 1.55 14.23
N ALA A 202 17.56 1.87 14.09
CA ALA A 202 16.60 1.85 15.19
C ALA A 202 16.42 0.43 15.76
N ALA A 203 16.27 -0.59 14.91
CA ALA A 203 16.15 -1.99 15.31
C ALA A 203 17.40 -2.50 16.05
N LEU A 204 18.60 -2.17 15.57
CA LEU A 204 19.85 -2.45 16.27
C LEU A 204 19.90 -1.75 17.63
N GLY A 205 19.42 -0.49 17.70
CA GLY A 205 19.29 0.27 18.93
C GLY A 205 18.40 -0.43 19.96
N GLN A 206 17.27 -0.98 19.54
CA GLN A 206 16.34 -1.73 20.41
C GLN A 206 16.99 -3.00 20.96
N LEU A 207 17.65 -3.81 20.14
CA LEU A 207 18.36 -5.02 20.60
C LEU A 207 19.51 -4.67 21.55
N LYS A 208 20.22 -3.56 21.31
CA LYS A 208 21.27 -3.04 22.20
C LYS A 208 20.70 -2.57 23.53
N GLN A 209 19.62 -1.78 23.55
CA GLN A 209 18.95 -1.33 24.76
C GLN A 209 18.40 -2.48 25.59
N ALA A 210 17.91 -3.53 24.93
CA ALA A 210 17.49 -4.78 25.58
C ALA A 210 18.68 -5.60 26.12
N GLY A 211 19.94 -5.16 25.91
CA GLY A 211 21.15 -5.86 26.35
C GLY A 211 21.41 -7.17 25.60
N ILE A 212 20.77 -7.40 24.46
CA ILE A 212 20.89 -8.65 23.68
C ILE A 212 22.16 -8.65 22.83
N ILE A 213 22.54 -7.47 22.32
CA ILE A 213 23.76 -7.26 21.52
C ILE A 213 24.56 -6.08 22.00
N GLU A 214 25.86 -6.07 21.67
CA GLU A 214 26.78 -4.93 21.77
C GLU A 214 27.22 -4.52 20.37
N ILE A 215 27.21 -3.20 20.08
CA ILE A 215 27.62 -2.67 18.77
C ILE A 215 28.95 -1.96 18.92
N LYS A 216 29.96 -2.40 18.14
CA LYS A 216 31.26 -1.77 17.98
C LYS A 216 31.50 -1.41 16.52
N ARG A 217 32.57 -0.70 16.24
CA ARG A 217 32.90 -0.28 14.86
C ARG A 217 33.04 -1.52 13.96
N LYS A 218 32.12 -1.68 12.97
CA LYS A 218 32.04 -2.80 12.05
C LYS A 218 31.92 -4.20 12.71
N GLN A 219 31.48 -4.26 13.94
CA GLN A 219 31.28 -5.50 14.68
C GLN A 219 30.03 -5.43 15.55
N ILE A 220 29.29 -6.53 15.59
CA ILE A 220 28.17 -6.72 16.50
C ILE A 220 28.45 -7.98 17.29
N ARG A 221 28.47 -7.87 18.64
CA ARG A 221 28.63 -9.00 19.55
C ARG A 221 27.28 -9.40 20.10
N ILE A 222 26.96 -10.67 20.05
CA ILE A 222 25.78 -11.26 20.67
C ILE A 222 26.10 -11.50 22.15
N LEU A 223 25.39 -10.82 23.04
CA LEU A 223 25.56 -10.96 24.50
C LEU A 223 24.68 -12.06 25.08
N HIS A 224 23.48 -12.24 24.50
CA HIS A 224 22.48 -13.21 24.97
C HIS A 224 21.87 -13.97 23.80
N ARG A 225 22.52 -15.06 23.37
CA ARG A 225 22.13 -15.86 22.21
C ARG A 225 20.70 -16.39 22.30
N LEU A 226 20.31 -16.98 23.44
CA LEU A 226 18.94 -17.50 23.64
C LEU A 226 17.85 -16.43 23.52
N ARG A 227 18.14 -15.21 23.99
CA ARG A 227 17.20 -14.07 23.84
C ARG A 227 17.11 -13.60 22.39
N LEU A 228 18.23 -13.64 21.65
CA LEU A 228 18.26 -13.30 20.23
C LEU A 228 17.51 -14.37 19.41
N GLU A 229 17.67 -15.66 19.73
CA GLU A 229 16.92 -16.76 19.10
C GLU A 229 15.40 -16.65 19.37
N ARG A 230 15.00 -16.22 20.55
CA ARG A 230 13.60 -15.94 20.85
C ARG A 230 13.08 -14.78 19.99
N ALA A 231 13.82 -13.68 19.94
CA ALA A 231 13.48 -12.51 19.14
C ALA A 231 13.39 -12.83 17.62
N ALA A 232 14.10 -13.85 17.15
CA ALA A 232 14.02 -14.32 15.75
C ALA A 232 12.73 -15.11 15.43
N ARG A 233 12.00 -15.58 16.46
CA ARG A 233 10.79 -16.41 16.31
C ARG A 233 9.48 -15.66 16.54
N GLU A 234 9.54 -14.47 17.14
CA GLU A 234 8.39 -13.58 17.41
C GLU A 234 8.01 -12.79 16.16
#